data_8f849d180d98f77c83f0b25355f42e12
#
_entry.id   8f849d180d98f77c83f0b25355f42e12
#
_cell.length_a   1.000
_cell.length_b   1.000
_cell.length_c   1.000
_cell.angle_alpha   90.00
_cell.angle_beta   90.00
_cell.angle_gamma   90.00
#
_symmetry.space_group_name_H-M   'P 1'
#
loop_
_entity.id
_entity.type
_entity.pdbx_description
1 polymer ?
#
loop_
_entity_poly.entity_id
_entity_poly.type
_entity_poly.pdbx_seq_one_letter_code
_entity_poly.pdbx_strand_id
1 'polypeptide(L)'
;HSLPQRVKIAFACCLNMCGAVHCSDIAILGIHRRPPKVHHEKLSNFCEIPTTVASCPTGAIRPATVDGKSSVEVVDEKCMFCGNCYTTCPSMPIHNAVNDGISIWVGGKVANARSQPKFSKLAIPFLPNNPPKWPEVITAVRKIIEIYRNDAKDWERIGDWIERIGWPRFFEMSGFEFTKYHIDDYKLATRTMNMSTHIRF
;
A
#
# COMPACT_ATOMS: atom_id res chain seq x y z
N HIS A 1 -12.03 27.94 -5.98
CA HIS A 1 -10.68 27.34 -5.80
C HIS A 1 -10.29 26.66 -7.10
N SER A 2 -9.37 27.24 -7.86
CA SER A 2 -8.82 26.66 -9.08
C SER A 2 -7.52 25.89 -8.74
N LEU A 3 -7.36 24.70 -9.29
CA LEU A 3 -6.12 23.92 -9.26
C LEU A 3 -5.50 23.96 -10.66
N PRO A 4 -4.17 23.83 -10.79
CA PRO A 4 -3.49 23.81 -12.09
C PRO A 4 -4.03 22.71 -13.02
N GLN A 5 -4.39 21.56 -12.47
CA GLN A 5 -5.05 20.46 -13.16
C GLN A 5 -5.91 19.66 -12.17
N ARG A 6 -6.76 18.77 -12.70
CA ARG A 6 -7.57 17.86 -11.89
C ARG A 6 -6.70 16.98 -11.00
N VAL A 7 -7.13 16.76 -9.77
CA VAL A 7 -6.49 15.85 -8.82
C VAL A 7 -7.40 14.65 -8.60
N LYS A 8 -6.86 13.45 -8.77
CA LYS A 8 -7.52 12.18 -8.44
C LYS A 8 -7.02 11.69 -7.11
N ILE A 9 -7.95 11.44 -6.18
CA ILE A 9 -7.65 10.86 -4.88
C ILE A 9 -8.23 9.44 -4.86
N ALA A 10 -7.38 8.46 -4.60
CA ALA A 10 -7.77 7.06 -4.46
C ALA A 10 -7.71 6.62 -3.00
N PHE A 11 -8.57 5.67 -2.66
CA PHE A 11 -8.60 5.05 -1.33
C PHE A 11 -8.49 3.55 -1.48
N ALA A 12 -7.68 2.93 -0.63
CA ALA A 12 -7.65 1.49 -0.48
C ALA A 12 -7.47 1.11 0.99
N CYS A 13 -8.13 0.04 1.42
CA CYS A 13 -8.10 -0.37 2.82
C CYS A 13 -6.88 -1.22 3.20
N CYS A 14 -6.10 -1.70 2.23
CA CYS A 14 -4.93 -2.55 2.45
C CYS A 14 -3.98 -2.51 1.25
N LEU A 15 -2.83 -3.18 1.38
CA LEU A 15 -1.80 -3.29 0.34
C LEU A 15 -2.23 -4.09 -0.90
N ASN A 16 -3.44 -4.63 -0.94
CA ASN A 16 -4.02 -5.17 -2.20
C ASN A 16 -4.28 -4.09 -3.25
N MET A 17 -4.23 -2.81 -2.85
CA MET A 17 -4.23 -1.66 -3.74
C MET A 17 -5.40 -1.58 -4.71
N CYS A 18 -6.60 -1.92 -4.25
CA CYS A 18 -7.83 -1.70 -4.98
C CYS A 18 -8.01 -0.21 -5.31
N GLY A 19 -8.81 0.12 -6.31
CA GLY A 19 -9.13 1.52 -6.62
C GLY A 19 -8.03 2.32 -7.35
N ALA A 20 -7.11 1.65 -8.03
CA ALA A 20 -6.07 2.27 -8.86
C ALA A 20 -5.14 3.22 -8.07
N VAL A 21 -4.74 2.81 -6.87
CA VAL A 21 -3.86 3.56 -5.96
C VAL A 21 -2.60 4.04 -6.66
N HIS A 22 -1.91 3.17 -7.38
CA HIS A 22 -0.66 3.53 -8.07
C HIS A 22 -0.83 4.47 -9.27
N CYS A 23 -2.04 4.64 -9.77
CA CYS A 23 -2.36 5.47 -10.93
C CYS A 23 -3.10 6.76 -10.55
N SER A 24 -3.12 7.12 -9.27
CA SER A 24 -3.81 8.31 -8.75
C SER A 24 -2.81 9.34 -8.24
N ASP A 25 -3.17 10.62 -8.36
CA ASP A 25 -2.30 11.72 -7.95
C ASP A 25 -1.97 11.68 -6.46
N ILE A 26 -2.97 11.35 -5.65
CA ILE A 26 -2.84 11.10 -4.21
C ILE A 26 -3.57 9.81 -3.90
N ALA A 27 -2.95 8.93 -3.15
CA ALA A 27 -3.57 7.71 -2.69
C ALA A 27 -3.45 7.59 -1.17
N ILE A 28 -4.56 7.28 -0.53
CA ILE A 28 -4.70 7.06 0.90
C ILE A 28 -4.90 5.56 1.08
N LEU A 29 -3.92 4.92 1.70
CA LEU A 29 -3.83 3.46 1.79
C LEU A 29 -3.80 3.02 3.25
N GLY A 30 -4.76 2.19 3.65
CA GLY A 30 -4.70 1.50 4.93
C GLY A 30 -3.56 0.48 4.97
N ILE A 31 -2.87 0.39 6.07
CA ILE A 31 -1.77 -0.54 6.28
C ILE A 31 -1.97 -1.37 7.54
N HIS A 32 -1.72 -2.67 7.44
CA HIS A 32 -1.63 -3.57 8.57
C HIS A 32 -0.18 -3.64 9.06
N ARG A 33 0.01 -3.93 10.34
CA ARG A 33 1.33 -3.96 10.97
C ARG A 33 1.61 -5.23 11.76
N ARG A 34 0.81 -6.26 11.53
CA ARG A 34 1.02 -7.58 12.11
C ARG A 34 0.67 -8.68 11.12
N PRO A 35 1.21 -9.89 11.29
CA PRO A 35 0.76 -11.07 10.58
C PRO A 35 -0.71 -11.40 10.90
N PRO A 36 -1.41 -12.13 10.02
CA PRO A 36 -2.76 -12.59 10.30
C PRO A 36 -2.78 -13.57 11.46
N LYS A 37 -3.82 -13.48 12.27
CA LYS A 37 -4.10 -14.49 13.31
C LYS A 37 -4.83 -15.67 12.67
N VAL A 38 -4.30 -16.88 12.83
CA VAL A 38 -4.95 -18.09 12.30
C VAL A 38 -5.93 -18.66 13.32
N HIS A 39 -7.20 -18.82 12.92
CA HIS A 39 -8.21 -19.52 13.68
C HIS A 39 -8.31 -20.97 13.18
N HIS A 40 -7.45 -21.84 13.69
CA HIS A 40 -7.30 -23.24 13.24
C HIS A 40 -8.61 -24.04 13.28
N GLU A 41 -9.45 -23.83 14.28
CA GLU A 41 -10.74 -24.50 14.45
C GLU A 41 -11.72 -24.22 13.30
N LYS A 42 -11.65 -23.02 12.73
CA LYS A 42 -12.56 -22.55 11.67
C LYS A 42 -12.00 -22.76 10.26
N LEU A 43 -10.71 -22.84 10.14
CA LEU A 43 -10.02 -22.79 8.85
C LEU A 43 -10.42 -23.97 7.96
N SER A 44 -10.38 -25.20 8.49
CA SER A 44 -10.76 -26.40 7.74
C SER A 44 -12.23 -26.45 7.31
N ASN A 45 -13.11 -25.67 7.96
CA ASN A 45 -14.53 -25.65 7.65
C ASN A 45 -14.91 -24.56 6.64
N PHE A 46 -14.14 -23.47 6.58
CA PHE A 46 -14.48 -22.29 5.77
C PHE A 46 -13.54 -22.08 4.60
N CYS A 47 -12.34 -22.64 4.66
CA CYS A 47 -11.27 -22.28 3.71
C CYS A 47 -10.64 -23.54 3.11
N GLU A 48 -10.34 -23.42 1.86
CA GLU A 48 -9.53 -24.41 1.15
C GLU A 48 -8.04 -24.09 1.38
N ILE A 49 -7.31 -25.05 1.95
CA ILE A 49 -5.91 -24.86 2.35
C ILE A 49 -4.99 -24.52 1.18
N PRO A 50 -5.02 -25.25 0.05
CA PRO A 50 -4.17 -24.91 -1.09
C PRO A 50 -4.39 -23.51 -1.62
N THR A 51 -5.64 -23.04 -1.71
CA THR A 51 -6.01 -21.70 -2.15
C THR A 51 -5.52 -20.63 -1.15
N THR A 52 -5.65 -20.90 0.15
CA THR A 52 -5.16 -20.00 1.20
C THR A 52 -3.65 -19.86 1.15
N VAL A 53 -2.92 -20.97 0.97
CA VAL A 53 -1.45 -20.95 0.80
C VAL A 53 -1.04 -20.20 -0.46
N ALA A 54 -1.72 -20.47 -1.59
CA ALA A 54 -1.44 -19.80 -2.87
C ALA A 54 -1.73 -18.31 -2.86
N SER A 55 -2.61 -17.84 -1.98
CA SER A 55 -2.94 -16.40 -1.87
C SER A 55 -1.79 -15.54 -1.35
N CYS A 56 -0.77 -16.14 -0.73
CA CYS A 56 0.33 -15.40 -0.12
C CYS A 56 1.42 -15.05 -1.15
N PRO A 57 1.62 -13.77 -1.52
CA PRO A 57 2.59 -13.37 -2.52
C PRO A 57 4.05 -13.59 -2.10
N THR A 58 4.33 -13.65 -0.80
CA THR A 58 5.69 -13.84 -0.26
C THR A 58 5.98 -15.27 0.18
N GLY A 59 4.99 -16.19 0.06
CA GLY A 59 5.12 -17.55 0.55
C GLY A 59 5.26 -17.64 2.09
N ALA A 60 4.70 -16.65 2.80
CA ALA A 60 4.69 -16.65 4.27
C ALA A 60 3.74 -17.70 4.86
N ILE A 61 2.72 -18.12 4.09
CA ILE A 61 1.73 -19.10 4.53
C ILE A 61 2.17 -20.49 4.05
N ARG A 62 2.21 -21.44 4.97
CA ARG A 62 2.59 -22.83 4.71
C ARG A 62 1.55 -23.79 5.23
N PRO A 63 1.38 -24.97 4.58
CA PRO A 63 0.53 -26.01 5.13
C PRO A 63 1.07 -26.49 6.47
N ALA A 64 0.18 -26.72 7.42
CA ALA A 64 0.50 -27.27 8.73
C ALA A 64 -0.61 -28.23 9.19
N THR A 65 -0.30 -29.05 10.18
CA THR A 65 -1.28 -29.90 10.83
C THR A 65 -1.37 -29.50 12.31
N VAL A 66 -2.55 -29.10 12.74
CA VAL A 66 -2.81 -28.68 14.11
C VAL A 66 -3.95 -29.54 14.65
N ASP A 67 -3.75 -30.18 15.79
CA ASP A 67 -4.70 -31.07 16.44
C ASP A 67 -5.27 -32.17 15.50
N GLY A 68 -4.40 -32.72 14.64
CA GLY A 68 -4.77 -33.74 13.66
C GLY A 68 -5.60 -33.27 12.47
N LYS A 69 -5.85 -31.96 12.35
CA LYS A 69 -6.56 -31.33 11.23
C LYS A 69 -5.62 -30.55 10.34
N SER A 70 -5.94 -30.56 9.03
CA SER A 70 -5.21 -29.73 8.07
C SER A 70 -5.43 -28.25 8.38
N SER A 71 -4.34 -27.49 8.44
CA SER A 71 -4.33 -26.07 8.76
C SER A 71 -3.20 -25.34 8.01
N VAL A 72 -2.92 -24.12 8.40
CA VAL A 72 -1.78 -23.33 7.91
C VAL A 72 -1.01 -22.72 9.06
N GLU A 73 0.27 -22.50 8.84
CA GLU A 73 1.13 -21.67 9.69
C GLU A 73 1.56 -20.41 8.93
N VAL A 74 1.89 -19.35 9.64
CA VAL A 74 2.40 -18.11 9.07
C VAL A 74 3.81 -17.87 9.53
N VAL A 75 4.73 -17.69 8.59
CA VAL A 75 6.12 -17.30 8.87
C VAL A 75 6.17 -15.78 8.92
N ASP A 76 6.18 -15.22 10.13
CA ASP A 76 6.06 -13.78 10.39
C ASP A 76 7.09 -12.93 9.63
N GLU A 77 8.34 -13.40 9.58
CA GLU A 77 9.46 -12.72 8.91
C GLU A 77 9.24 -12.53 7.39
N LYS A 78 8.41 -13.38 6.79
CA LYS A 78 8.08 -13.31 5.36
C LYS A 78 6.80 -12.56 5.08
N CYS A 79 6.03 -12.24 6.11
CA CYS A 79 4.75 -11.58 5.95
C CYS A 79 4.95 -10.11 5.59
N MET A 80 4.38 -9.67 4.46
CA MET A 80 4.38 -8.27 4.04
C MET A 80 3.12 -7.50 4.45
N PHE A 81 2.26 -8.10 5.27
CA PHE A 81 1.03 -7.51 5.82
C PHE A 81 0.01 -7.04 4.76
N CYS A 82 -0.02 -7.66 3.59
CA CYS A 82 -0.87 -7.22 2.47
C CYS A 82 -2.36 -7.52 2.64
N GLY A 83 -2.73 -8.48 3.49
CA GLY A 83 -4.13 -8.86 3.72
C GLY A 83 -4.75 -9.82 2.69
N ASN A 84 -4.01 -10.29 1.68
CA ASN A 84 -4.53 -11.23 0.68
C ASN A 84 -5.09 -12.51 1.28
N CYS A 85 -4.45 -13.03 2.32
CA CYS A 85 -4.93 -14.22 3.03
C CYS A 85 -6.30 -14.01 3.64
N TYR A 86 -6.59 -12.84 4.20
CA TYR A 86 -7.88 -12.50 4.79
C TYR A 86 -8.98 -12.36 3.74
N THR A 87 -8.67 -11.80 2.56
CA THR A 87 -9.66 -11.72 1.48
C THR A 87 -10.02 -13.10 0.92
N THR A 88 -9.09 -14.06 0.98
CA THR A 88 -9.30 -15.43 0.55
C THR A 88 -9.95 -16.28 1.64
N CYS A 89 -9.51 -16.12 2.88
CA CYS A 89 -9.97 -16.91 4.02
C CYS A 89 -10.32 -16.03 5.23
N PRO A 90 -11.59 -15.90 5.59
CA PRO A 90 -12.03 -15.07 6.72
C PRO A 90 -11.55 -15.58 8.09
N SER A 91 -11.03 -16.82 8.13
CA SER A 91 -10.43 -17.40 9.34
C SER A 91 -9.02 -16.90 9.65
N MET A 92 -8.50 -15.97 8.83
CA MET A 92 -7.18 -15.38 9.00
C MET A 92 -7.24 -13.83 9.14
N PRO A 93 -7.91 -13.29 10.17
CA PRO A 93 -8.01 -11.84 10.35
C PRO A 93 -6.65 -11.20 10.57
N ILE A 94 -6.37 -10.13 9.82
CA ILE A 94 -5.11 -9.38 9.87
C ILE A 94 -5.29 -8.01 10.53
N HIS A 95 -6.50 -7.45 10.48
CA HIS A 95 -6.77 -6.11 11.00
C HIS A 95 -6.53 -5.99 12.52
N ASN A 96 -6.05 -4.85 12.93
CA ASN A 96 -5.87 -4.48 14.33
C ASN A 96 -6.12 -2.98 14.50
N ALA A 97 -7.27 -2.63 15.08
CA ALA A 97 -7.71 -1.24 15.24
C ALA A 97 -6.69 -0.34 15.96
N VAL A 98 -5.84 -0.91 16.83
CA VAL A 98 -4.84 -0.14 17.60
C VAL A 98 -3.55 0.11 16.82
N ASN A 99 -3.11 -0.90 16.04
CA ASN A 99 -1.79 -0.86 15.39
C ASN A 99 -1.85 -0.52 13.90
N ASP A 100 -3.01 -0.70 13.28
CA ASP A 100 -3.17 -0.37 11.86
C ASP A 100 -3.11 1.14 11.65
N GLY A 101 -2.65 1.55 10.51
CA GLY A 101 -2.48 2.94 10.17
C GLY A 101 -2.80 3.23 8.72
N ILE A 102 -2.40 4.40 8.30
CA ILE A 102 -2.65 4.92 6.96
C ILE A 102 -1.32 5.42 6.39
N SER A 103 -1.05 5.07 5.15
CA SER A 103 0.05 5.64 4.36
C SER A 103 -0.49 6.54 3.26
N ILE A 104 0.30 7.53 2.86
CA ILE A 104 -0.04 8.43 1.76
C ILE A 104 0.99 8.27 0.65
N TRP A 105 0.48 8.06 -0.55
CA TRP A 105 1.25 7.89 -1.77
C TRP A 105 0.91 9.01 -2.74
N VAL A 106 1.87 9.50 -3.51
CA VAL A 106 1.67 10.63 -4.41
C VAL A 106 2.32 10.42 -5.77
N GLY A 107 1.83 11.14 -6.77
CA GLY A 107 2.45 11.26 -8.08
C GLY A 107 2.07 10.21 -9.10
N GLY A 108 1.10 9.34 -8.80
CA GLY A 108 0.60 8.36 -9.77
C GLY A 108 -0.24 9.02 -10.88
N LYS A 109 -0.12 8.51 -12.08
CA LYS A 109 -0.97 8.91 -13.22
C LYS A 109 -0.97 7.85 -14.31
N VAL A 110 -2.08 7.78 -15.02
CA VAL A 110 -2.17 7.05 -16.29
C VAL A 110 -1.55 7.88 -17.41
N ALA A 111 -1.04 7.23 -18.44
CA ALA A 111 -0.53 7.88 -19.63
C ALA A 111 -1.57 8.82 -20.28
N ASN A 112 -1.10 9.87 -20.89
CA ASN A 112 -1.87 10.71 -21.78
C ASN A 112 -1.02 11.09 -23.01
N ALA A 113 -1.59 11.85 -23.96
CA ALA A 113 -0.89 12.26 -25.19
C ALA A 113 0.39 13.09 -24.94
N ARG A 114 0.56 13.66 -23.73
CA ARG A 114 1.69 14.56 -23.40
C ARG A 114 2.75 13.94 -22.52
N SER A 115 2.43 12.90 -21.77
CA SER A 115 3.38 12.31 -20.81
C SER A 115 3.10 10.84 -20.52
N GLN A 116 4.15 10.13 -20.15
CA GLN A 116 4.13 8.71 -19.81
C GLN A 116 3.36 8.42 -18.51
N PRO A 117 2.93 7.15 -18.30
CA PRO A 117 2.34 6.74 -17.03
C PRO A 117 3.39 6.80 -15.91
N LYS A 118 2.93 7.07 -14.70
CA LYS A 118 3.78 7.12 -13.50
C LYS A 118 3.12 6.34 -12.38
N PHE A 119 3.88 5.57 -11.66
CA PHE A 119 3.42 4.97 -10.41
C PHE A 119 3.56 5.97 -9.26
N SER A 120 2.57 5.97 -8.38
CA SER A 120 2.67 6.72 -7.13
C SER A 120 3.84 6.20 -6.28
N LYS A 121 4.48 7.11 -5.55
CA LYS A 121 5.53 6.78 -4.59
C LYS A 121 5.10 7.19 -3.19
N LEU A 122 5.68 6.54 -2.20
CA LEU A 122 5.40 6.79 -0.79
C LEU A 122 5.78 8.23 -0.42
N ALA A 123 4.84 8.97 0.16
CA ALA A 123 5.10 10.31 0.71
C ALA A 123 5.11 10.29 2.24
N ILE A 124 4.17 9.56 2.86
CA ILE A 124 4.11 9.38 4.31
C ILE A 124 3.92 7.90 4.59
N PRO A 125 4.88 7.26 5.27
CA PRO A 125 4.83 5.81 5.51
C PRO A 125 3.77 5.40 6.52
N PHE A 126 3.50 6.23 7.52
CA PHE A 126 2.56 5.90 8.57
C PHE A 126 1.91 7.14 9.18
N LEU A 127 0.59 7.10 9.28
CA LEU A 127 -0.23 7.98 10.10
C LEU A 127 -1.16 7.11 10.96
N PRO A 128 -1.49 7.54 12.17
CA PRO A 128 -2.39 6.78 13.04
C PRO A 128 -3.80 6.73 12.46
N ASN A 129 -4.48 5.62 12.69
CA ASN A 129 -5.88 5.46 12.31
C ASN A 129 -6.80 6.05 13.40
N ASN A 130 -7.11 7.33 13.31
CA ASN A 130 -7.92 8.09 14.28
C ASN A 130 -9.34 8.39 13.74
N PRO A 131 -10.25 7.39 13.66
CA PRO A 131 -11.63 7.64 13.28
C PRO A 131 -12.34 8.53 14.33
N PRO A 132 -13.40 9.27 13.96
CA PRO A 132 -14.06 9.27 12.65
C PRO A 132 -13.55 10.34 11.67
N LYS A 133 -12.66 11.22 12.05
CA LYS A 133 -12.30 12.41 11.25
C LYS A 133 -10.91 12.35 10.61
N TRP A 134 -10.03 11.44 11.03
CA TRP A 134 -8.64 11.31 10.53
C TRP A 134 -7.93 12.66 10.32
N PRO A 135 -7.75 13.49 11.35
CA PRO A 135 -7.26 14.87 11.21
C PRO A 135 -5.86 14.94 10.61
N GLU A 136 -4.99 13.99 10.94
CA GLU A 136 -3.61 13.91 10.43
C GLU A 136 -3.60 13.65 8.92
N VAL A 137 -4.45 12.74 8.44
CA VAL A 137 -4.59 12.43 7.01
C VAL A 137 -5.12 13.63 6.25
N ILE A 138 -6.16 14.28 6.76
CA ILE A 138 -6.74 15.48 6.14
C ILE A 138 -5.70 16.59 6.06
N THR A 139 -4.94 16.83 7.13
CA THR A 139 -3.91 17.85 7.19
C THR A 139 -2.79 17.56 6.17
N ALA A 140 -2.34 16.32 6.08
CA ALA A 140 -1.31 15.91 5.13
C ALA A 140 -1.77 16.07 3.67
N VAL A 141 -2.98 15.59 3.35
CA VAL A 141 -3.53 15.73 1.99
C VAL A 141 -3.75 17.19 1.62
N ARG A 142 -4.27 18.00 2.55
CA ARG A 142 -4.46 19.45 2.33
C ARG A 142 -3.12 20.11 2.04
N LYS A 143 -2.07 19.82 2.81
CA LYS A 143 -0.73 20.36 2.62
C LYS A 143 -0.18 20.02 1.22
N ILE A 144 -0.33 18.76 0.78
CA ILE A 144 0.08 18.35 -0.58
C ILE A 144 -0.64 19.17 -1.65
N ILE A 145 -1.94 19.35 -1.51
CA ILE A 145 -2.75 20.11 -2.48
C ILE A 145 -2.36 21.60 -2.47
N GLU A 146 -2.08 22.18 -1.31
CA GLU A 146 -1.69 23.59 -1.19
C GLU A 146 -0.33 23.86 -1.83
N ILE A 147 0.69 23.04 -1.57
CA ILE A 147 2.00 23.20 -2.20
C ILE A 147 1.94 22.98 -3.71
N TYR A 148 1.19 21.98 -4.15
CA TYR A 148 0.93 21.74 -5.57
C TYR A 148 0.24 22.92 -6.25
N ARG A 149 -0.78 23.50 -5.63
CA ARG A 149 -1.51 24.67 -6.14
C ARG A 149 -0.61 25.89 -6.32
N ASN A 150 0.37 26.07 -5.41
CA ASN A 150 1.21 27.26 -5.38
C ASN A 150 2.43 27.18 -6.32
N ASP A 151 2.92 25.97 -6.65
CA ASP A 151 4.16 25.78 -7.42
C ASP A 151 3.97 25.11 -8.77
N ALA A 152 2.87 24.37 -8.98
CA ALA A 152 2.65 23.68 -10.23
C ALA A 152 2.25 24.62 -11.37
N LYS A 153 2.67 24.30 -12.57
CA LYS A 153 2.31 25.00 -13.80
C LYS A 153 0.92 24.57 -14.27
N ASP A 154 0.27 25.43 -15.06
CA ASP A 154 -1.01 25.10 -15.68
C ASP A 154 -0.92 23.81 -16.49
N TRP A 155 -1.93 22.95 -16.32
CA TRP A 155 -2.05 21.63 -16.95
C TRP A 155 -1.05 20.57 -16.49
N GLU A 156 -0.23 20.85 -15.48
CA GLU A 156 0.72 19.92 -14.89
C GLU A 156 0.03 19.04 -13.83
N ARG A 157 0.11 17.72 -13.95
CA ARG A 157 -0.39 16.79 -12.94
C ARG A 157 0.60 16.67 -11.78
N ILE A 158 0.14 16.25 -10.60
CA ILE A 158 1.01 16.10 -9.40
C ILE A 158 2.25 15.26 -9.71
N GLY A 159 2.12 14.15 -10.45
CA GLY A 159 3.27 13.32 -10.82
C GLY A 159 4.25 14.00 -11.75
N ASP A 160 3.79 14.83 -12.68
CA ASP A 160 4.64 15.60 -13.58
C ASP A 160 5.33 16.74 -12.84
N TRP A 161 4.61 17.39 -11.94
CA TRP A 161 5.14 18.44 -11.07
C TRP A 161 6.26 17.93 -10.17
N ILE A 162 6.04 16.79 -9.45
CA ILE A 162 7.06 16.20 -8.57
C ILE A 162 8.30 15.79 -9.38
N GLU A 163 8.12 15.23 -10.58
CA GLU A 163 9.25 14.86 -11.43
C GLU A 163 10.06 16.09 -11.88
N ARG A 164 9.39 17.21 -12.18
CA ARG A 164 10.04 18.48 -12.55
C ARG A 164 10.83 19.09 -11.40
N ILE A 165 10.28 19.12 -10.20
CA ILE A 165 10.94 19.74 -9.04
C ILE A 165 11.94 18.79 -8.35
N GLY A 166 11.76 17.49 -8.51
CA GLY A 166 12.50 16.42 -7.84
C GLY A 166 11.95 16.08 -6.44
N TRP A 167 12.13 14.81 -6.05
CA TRP A 167 11.68 14.31 -4.75
C TRP A 167 12.30 15.03 -3.54
N PRO A 168 13.62 15.36 -3.53
CA PRO A 168 14.20 16.11 -2.41
C PRO A 168 13.46 17.43 -2.15
N ARG A 169 13.21 18.21 -3.20
CA ARG A 169 12.48 19.47 -3.09
C ARG A 169 11.03 19.28 -2.66
N PHE A 170 10.37 18.22 -3.11
CA PHE A 170 9.03 17.88 -2.65
C PHE A 170 9.01 17.65 -1.12
N PHE A 171 9.97 16.90 -0.58
CA PHE A 171 10.07 16.67 0.87
C PHE A 171 10.39 17.93 1.65
N GLU A 172 11.27 18.80 1.14
CA GLU A 172 11.56 20.12 1.73
C GLU A 172 10.29 20.99 1.80
N MET A 173 9.58 21.15 0.69
CA MET A 173 8.37 21.98 0.62
C MET A 173 7.25 21.42 1.48
N SER A 174 7.07 20.12 1.48
CA SER A 174 6.03 19.45 2.27
C SER A 174 6.39 19.36 3.75
N GLY A 175 7.67 19.37 4.10
CA GLY A 175 8.17 19.15 5.45
C GLY A 175 7.82 17.74 5.97
N PHE A 176 7.58 16.79 5.09
CA PHE A 176 7.43 15.39 5.47
C PHE A 176 8.80 14.78 5.74
N GLU A 177 8.86 13.91 6.74
CA GLU A 177 10.10 13.23 7.08
C GLU A 177 10.48 12.18 6.03
N PHE A 178 11.70 12.24 5.53
CA PHE A 178 12.26 11.21 4.66
C PHE A 178 12.85 10.10 5.52
N THR A 179 12.30 8.90 5.43
CA THR A 179 12.69 7.75 6.26
C THR A 179 13.23 6.61 5.40
N LYS A 180 13.82 5.59 6.02
CA LYS A 180 14.27 4.35 5.36
C LYS A 180 13.18 3.65 4.54
N TYR A 181 11.92 3.86 4.85
CA TYR A 181 10.79 3.26 4.14
C TYR A 181 10.55 3.84 2.75
N HIS A 182 11.16 4.96 2.41
CA HIS A 182 11.09 5.57 1.09
C HIS A 182 12.13 4.99 0.12
N ILE A 183 13.05 4.16 0.63
CA ILE A 183 14.12 3.55 -0.17
C ILE A 183 13.63 2.19 -0.65
N ASP A 184 13.57 2.01 -1.97
CA ASP A 184 13.22 0.73 -2.57
C ASP A 184 14.36 -0.28 -2.37
N ASP A 185 14.05 -1.43 -1.77
CA ASP A 185 14.96 -2.56 -1.74
C ASP A 185 14.77 -3.40 -3.01
N TYR A 186 15.50 -3.05 -4.04
CA TYR A 186 15.46 -3.75 -5.32
C TYR A 186 15.78 -5.26 -5.20
N LYS A 187 16.70 -5.64 -4.34
CA LYS A 187 17.06 -7.05 -4.14
C LYS A 187 15.92 -7.85 -3.51
N LEU A 188 15.24 -7.27 -2.53
CA LEU A 188 14.09 -7.90 -1.90
C LEU A 188 12.91 -7.97 -2.87
N ALA A 189 12.64 -6.90 -3.61
CA ALA A 189 11.60 -6.85 -4.63
C ALA A 189 11.82 -7.92 -5.72
N THR A 190 13.05 -8.08 -6.21
CA THR A 190 13.40 -9.11 -7.19
C THR A 190 13.19 -10.52 -6.64
N ARG A 191 13.58 -10.78 -5.39
CA ARG A 191 13.36 -12.07 -4.75
C ARG A 191 11.87 -12.37 -4.57
N THR A 192 11.09 -11.40 -4.13
CA THR A 192 9.65 -11.56 -3.95
C THR A 192 8.95 -11.84 -5.27
N MET A 193 9.31 -11.12 -6.34
CA MET A 193 8.77 -11.37 -7.67
C MET A 193 9.12 -12.77 -8.18
N ASN A 194 10.37 -13.21 -8.05
CA ASN A 194 10.80 -14.54 -8.47
C ASN A 194 10.11 -15.66 -7.67
N MET A 195 9.82 -15.43 -6.40
CA MET A 195 9.11 -16.38 -5.55
C MET A 195 7.62 -16.46 -5.89
N SER A 196 6.99 -15.33 -6.23
CA SER A 196 5.55 -15.27 -6.49
C SER A 196 5.16 -15.72 -7.88
N THR A 197 5.99 -15.49 -8.89
CA THR A 197 5.66 -15.77 -10.28
C THR A 197 6.19 -17.10 -10.79
N HIS A 198 7.19 -17.70 -10.13
CA HIS A 198 7.92 -18.89 -10.59
C HIS A 198 8.43 -18.81 -12.04
N ILE A 199 8.46 -17.63 -12.61
CA ILE A 199 8.97 -17.40 -13.95
C ILE A 199 10.47 -17.17 -13.86
N ARG A 200 11.23 -18.12 -14.35
CA ARG A 200 12.67 -17.98 -14.56
C ARG A 200 12.88 -17.59 -16.03
N PHE A 201 13.37 -16.40 -16.24
CA PHE A 201 13.92 -16.01 -17.53
C PHE A 201 15.39 -16.37 -17.58
#